data_e1902621414c10247b2b27e760446023
#
_entry.id   e1902621414c10247b2b27e760446023
#
_cell.length_a   1.000
_cell.length_b   1.000
_cell.length_c   1.000
_cell.angle_alpha   90.00
_cell.angle_beta   90.00
_cell.angle_gamma   90.00
#
_symmetry.space_group_name_H-M   'P 1'
#
loop_
_entity.id
_entity.type
_entity.pdbx_description
1 polymer ?
#
loop_
_entity_poly.entity_id
_entity_poly.type
_entity_poly.pdbx_seq_one_letter_code
_entity_poly.pdbx_strand_id
1 'polypeptide(L)'
;MKALATVLCALALAGCGGSTVTLLKGEGANPVGAVAVIDPETGADVRIIDAAGTAVTVDGARTSVKTADAAAAEARYAALLAGLPEPAARFILYFPEGSTSITAASEPTRDAMFAEIKRRGAGVAVQIEGHTDRVGDGDDNVRLSKSRADAAREMLVGLGLDSNITRTVGRGERAPLPGHATADNMEDPANRRVEVVVR
;
A
#
# COMPACT_ATOMS: atom_id res chain seq x y z
N MET A 1 19.08 -2.13 2.90
CA MET A 1 18.40 -3.06 1.96
C MET A 1 17.17 -2.33 1.43
N LYS A 2 17.12 -2.08 0.12
CA LYS A 2 16.01 -1.32 -0.50
C LYS A 2 14.77 -2.22 -0.55
N ALA A 3 13.67 -1.78 0.05
CA ALA A 3 12.40 -2.48 -0.03
C ALA A 3 11.90 -2.43 -1.48
N LEU A 4 11.86 -3.58 -2.14
CA LEU A 4 11.30 -3.75 -3.47
C LEU A 4 9.77 -3.82 -3.32
N ALA A 5 9.07 -2.74 -3.64
CA ALA A 5 7.63 -2.79 -3.84
C ALA A 5 7.38 -3.38 -5.24
N THR A 6 7.12 -4.69 -5.30
CA THR A 6 6.82 -5.38 -6.55
C THR A 6 5.35 -5.21 -6.88
N VAL A 7 5.02 -4.38 -7.86
CA VAL A 7 3.70 -4.40 -8.51
C VAL A 7 3.78 -5.40 -9.66
N LEU A 8 3.25 -6.60 -9.44
CA LEU A 8 3.14 -7.64 -10.46
C LEU A 8 1.87 -7.39 -11.27
N CYS A 9 1.99 -6.81 -12.46
CA CYS A 9 0.89 -6.75 -13.42
C CYS A 9 1.21 -7.72 -14.56
N ALA A 10 0.72 -8.96 -14.44
CA ALA A 10 0.80 -9.95 -15.51
C ALA A 10 -0.48 -9.88 -16.35
N LEU A 11 -0.42 -9.26 -17.53
CA LEU A 11 -1.41 -9.41 -18.59
C LEU A 11 -0.82 -10.33 -19.67
N ALA A 12 -1.33 -11.55 -19.72
CA ALA A 12 -1.11 -12.43 -20.89
C ALA A 12 -2.17 -12.10 -21.94
N LEU A 13 -1.78 -11.37 -22.98
CA LEU A 13 -2.56 -11.19 -24.19
C LEU A 13 -1.87 -11.95 -25.31
N ALA A 14 -2.45 -13.09 -25.70
CA ALA A 14 -2.08 -13.82 -26.91
C ALA A 14 -2.62 -13.05 -28.12
N GLY A 15 -1.82 -12.12 -28.65
CA GLY A 15 -2.04 -11.43 -29.92
C GLY A 15 -0.75 -11.47 -30.72
N CYS A 16 -0.82 -11.63 -32.05
CA CYS A 16 0.31 -11.58 -32.98
C CYS A 16 0.91 -10.15 -33.04
N GLY A 17 1.59 -9.73 -31.99
CA GLY A 17 2.25 -8.45 -31.85
C GLY A 17 2.93 -8.39 -30.49
N GLY A 18 4.15 -7.90 -30.40
CA GLY A 18 4.91 -7.81 -29.16
C GLY A 18 4.19 -7.01 -28.08
N SER A 19 4.26 -7.48 -26.85
CA SER A 19 3.70 -6.75 -25.68
C SER A 19 4.64 -5.63 -25.28
N THR A 20 4.10 -4.43 -25.06
CA THR A 20 4.89 -3.27 -24.60
C THR A 20 4.50 -2.92 -23.17
N VAL A 21 5.48 -2.88 -22.27
CA VAL A 21 5.36 -2.40 -20.91
C VAL A 21 6.05 -1.05 -20.80
N THR A 22 5.33 -0.03 -20.35
CA THR A 22 5.88 1.31 -20.12
C THR A 22 5.82 1.63 -18.64
N LEU A 23 6.96 1.99 -18.05
CA LEU A 23 7.03 2.46 -16.67
C LEU A 23 6.65 3.94 -16.63
N LEU A 24 5.55 4.24 -15.94
CA LEU A 24 5.12 5.62 -15.70
C LEU A 24 5.72 6.13 -14.39
N LYS A 25 5.64 7.44 -14.18
CA LYS A 25 6.02 8.07 -12.91
C LYS A 25 5.14 7.54 -11.78
N GLY A 26 5.74 7.31 -10.63
CA GLY A 26 5.01 6.93 -9.43
C GLY A 26 4.19 8.10 -8.85
N GLU A 27 3.14 7.77 -8.09
CA GLU A 27 2.29 8.75 -7.44
C GLU A 27 2.68 8.94 -5.96
N GLY A 28 2.49 10.16 -5.46
CA GLY A 28 2.73 10.50 -4.06
C GLY A 28 4.18 10.37 -3.61
N ALA A 29 4.39 9.74 -2.46
CA ALA A 29 5.72 9.55 -1.85
C ALA A 29 6.56 8.44 -2.52
N ASN A 30 5.97 7.65 -3.43
CA ASN A 30 6.68 6.60 -4.18
C ASN A 30 7.12 7.14 -5.53
N PRO A 31 8.39 7.52 -5.68
CA PRO A 31 8.83 8.27 -6.85
C PRO A 31 8.79 7.44 -8.15
N VAL A 32 9.22 6.21 -8.14
CA VAL A 32 9.18 5.28 -9.28
C VAL A 32 9.32 3.86 -8.74
N GLY A 33 8.50 2.93 -9.24
CA GLY A 33 8.69 1.50 -9.01
C GLY A 33 9.73 0.91 -9.98
N ALA A 34 9.95 -0.39 -9.89
CA ALA A 34 10.70 -1.13 -10.89
C ALA A 34 9.86 -2.30 -11.42
N VAL A 35 9.98 -2.59 -12.71
CA VAL A 35 9.36 -3.75 -13.35
C VAL A 35 10.45 -4.63 -13.90
N ALA A 36 10.43 -5.92 -13.52
CA ALA A 36 11.29 -6.93 -14.09
C ALA A 36 10.56 -7.68 -15.22
N VAL A 37 11.19 -7.79 -16.36
CA VAL A 37 10.79 -8.72 -17.43
C VAL A 37 11.52 -10.03 -17.15
N ILE A 38 10.77 -11.08 -16.89
CA ILE A 38 11.30 -12.40 -16.51
C ILE A 38 11.12 -13.36 -17.67
N ASP A 39 12.13 -14.15 -17.94
CA ASP A 39 12.04 -15.27 -18.85
C ASP A 39 11.15 -16.38 -18.24
N PRO A 40 10.05 -16.75 -18.89
CA PRO A 40 9.11 -17.70 -18.30
C PRO A 40 9.65 -19.14 -18.20
N GLU A 41 10.68 -19.50 -18.96
CA GLU A 41 11.27 -20.84 -18.96
C GLU A 41 12.36 -20.98 -17.89
N THR A 42 13.17 -19.93 -17.71
CA THR A 42 14.32 -19.97 -16.81
C THR A 42 14.07 -19.27 -15.47
N GLY A 43 13.06 -18.38 -15.40
CA GLY A 43 12.79 -17.52 -14.25
C GLY A 43 13.83 -16.42 -14.07
N ALA A 44 14.75 -16.24 -15.02
CA ALA A 44 15.79 -15.22 -14.93
C ALA A 44 15.29 -13.85 -15.34
N ASP A 45 15.83 -12.80 -14.70
CA ASP A 45 15.57 -11.42 -15.09
C ASP A 45 16.20 -11.11 -16.45
N VAL A 46 15.36 -10.92 -17.46
CA VAL A 46 15.80 -10.52 -18.82
C VAL A 46 16.11 -9.02 -18.85
N ARG A 47 15.29 -8.21 -18.14
CA ARG A 47 15.43 -6.77 -18.09
C ARG A 47 14.74 -6.18 -16.89
N ILE A 48 15.39 -5.25 -16.21
CA ILE A 48 14.79 -4.42 -15.16
C ILE A 48 14.56 -3.01 -15.74
N ILE A 49 13.37 -2.47 -15.53
CA ILE A 49 12.98 -1.10 -15.89
C ILE A 49 12.75 -0.37 -14.56
N ASP A 50 13.56 0.63 -14.27
CA ASP A 50 13.54 1.41 -13.02
C ASP A 50 13.47 2.93 -13.25
N ALA A 51 13.43 3.36 -14.51
CA ALA A 51 13.31 4.76 -14.89
C ALA A 51 11.96 5.06 -15.54
N ALA A 52 11.27 6.09 -15.06
CA ALA A 52 10.02 6.56 -15.65
C ALA A 52 10.20 6.96 -17.13
N GLY A 53 9.19 6.68 -17.96
CA GLY A 53 9.22 6.89 -19.39
C GLY A 53 9.90 5.76 -20.18
N THR A 54 10.50 4.78 -19.51
CA THR A 54 11.10 3.64 -20.19
C THR A 54 10.03 2.62 -20.60
N ALA A 55 10.05 2.25 -21.87
CA ALA A 55 9.19 1.21 -22.43
C ALA A 55 10.03 0.03 -22.91
N VAL A 56 9.59 -1.18 -22.60
CA VAL A 56 10.15 -2.43 -23.12
C VAL A 56 9.10 -3.15 -23.94
N THR A 57 9.44 -3.44 -25.19
CA THR A 57 8.62 -4.29 -26.05
C THR A 57 9.23 -5.68 -26.06
N VAL A 58 8.42 -6.68 -25.77
CA VAL A 58 8.76 -8.09 -25.79
C VAL A 58 8.05 -8.73 -26.98
N ASP A 59 8.82 -9.32 -27.89
CA ASP A 59 8.33 -10.04 -29.08
C ASP A 59 9.02 -11.41 -29.13
N GLY A 60 8.36 -12.42 -28.60
CA GLY A 60 8.97 -13.71 -28.34
C GLY A 60 10.22 -13.60 -27.46
N ALA A 61 11.34 -14.10 -27.92
CA ALA A 61 12.63 -13.99 -27.21
C ALA A 61 13.36 -12.64 -27.42
N ARG A 62 12.79 -11.72 -28.19
CA ARG A 62 13.41 -10.41 -28.47
C ARG A 62 12.86 -9.34 -27.56
N THR A 63 13.74 -8.59 -26.91
CA THR A 63 13.39 -7.41 -26.13
C THR A 63 13.99 -6.17 -26.76
N SER A 64 13.19 -5.13 -26.92
CA SER A 64 13.67 -3.81 -27.33
C SER A 64 13.30 -2.78 -26.26
N VAL A 65 14.24 -1.91 -25.92
CA VAL A 65 14.05 -0.84 -24.94
C VAL A 65 13.98 0.49 -25.65
N LYS A 66 12.97 1.28 -25.32
CA LYS A 66 12.88 2.69 -25.73
C LYS A 66 12.71 3.52 -24.46
N THR A 67 13.58 4.50 -24.28
CA THR A 67 13.41 5.51 -23.25
C THR A 67 12.82 6.75 -23.90
N ALA A 68 11.67 7.17 -23.40
CA ALA A 68 11.04 8.43 -23.75
C ALA A 68 11.10 9.37 -22.55
N ASP A 69 10.86 10.66 -22.78
CA ASP A 69 10.61 11.57 -21.68
C ASP A 69 9.39 11.12 -20.85
N ALA A 70 9.52 11.14 -19.52
CA ALA A 70 8.46 10.70 -18.61
C ALA A 70 7.16 11.50 -18.84
N ALA A 71 7.26 12.80 -19.09
CA ALA A 71 6.12 13.65 -19.40
C ALA A 71 5.42 13.27 -20.72
N ALA A 72 6.18 12.91 -21.74
CA ALA A 72 5.63 12.43 -23.00
C ALA A 72 4.93 11.07 -22.86
N ALA A 73 5.46 10.18 -21.99
CA ALA A 73 4.82 8.91 -21.65
C ALA A 73 3.52 9.13 -20.91
N GLU A 74 3.48 10.01 -19.90
CA GLU A 74 2.26 10.37 -19.16
C GLU A 74 1.19 10.97 -20.08
N ALA A 75 1.58 11.91 -20.96
CA ALA A 75 0.66 12.53 -21.92
C ALA A 75 0.02 11.50 -22.85
N ARG A 76 0.78 10.49 -23.29
CA ARG A 76 0.27 9.39 -24.13
C ARG A 76 -0.83 8.58 -23.44
N TYR A 77 -0.71 8.39 -22.15
CA TYR A 77 -1.65 7.59 -21.36
C TYR A 77 -2.62 8.42 -20.53
N ALA A 78 -2.63 9.76 -20.68
CA ALA A 78 -3.42 10.67 -19.85
C ALA A 78 -4.91 10.31 -19.77
N ALA A 79 -5.52 9.90 -20.88
CA ALA A 79 -6.93 9.52 -20.91
C ALA A 79 -7.22 8.23 -20.10
N LEU A 80 -6.26 7.28 -20.09
CA LEU A 80 -6.36 6.07 -19.27
C LEU A 80 -6.12 6.38 -17.79
N LEU A 81 -5.12 7.21 -17.49
CA LEU A 81 -4.80 7.62 -16.12
C LEU A 81 -5.94 8.41 -15.49
N ALA A 82 -6.61 9.28 -16.25
CA ALA A 82 -7.78 10.03 -15.77
C ALA A 82 -8.99 9.13 -15.43
N GLY A 83 -9.04 7.91 -15.94
CA GLY A 83 -10.07 6.93 -15.63
C GLY A 83 -9.73 6.02 -14.45
N LEU A 84 -8.52 6.13 -13.89
CA LEU A 84 -8.15 5.33 -12.72
C LEU A 84 -8.85 5.86 -11.45
N PRO A 85 -9.22 4.97 -10.52
CA PRO A 85 -9.65 5.39 -9.20
C PRO A 85 -8.57 6.23 -8.50
N GLU A 86 -9.00 7.17 -7.67
CA GLU A 86 -8.08 7.95 -6.85
C GLU A 86 -7.19 7.02 -5.99
N PRO A 87 -5.89 7.30 -5.88
CA PRO A 87 -4.98 6.48 -5.09
C PRO A 87 -5.44 6.34 -3.64
N ALA A 88 -5.17 5.17 -3.05
CA ALA A 88 -5.50 4.93 -1.66
C ALA A 88 -4.72 5.89 -0.73
N ALA A 89 -5.43 6.56 0.17
CA ALA A 89 -4.80 7.32 1.25
C ALA A 89 -4.55 6.41 2.46
N ARG A 90 -3.36 6.51 3.06
CA ARG A 90 -2.98 5.72 4.23
C ARG A 90 -2.71 6.64 5.41
N PHE A 91 -3.28 6.27 6.56
CA PHE A 91 -3.12 6.97 7.84
C PHE A 91 -2.63 5.98 8.90
N ILE A 92 -1.72 6.43 9.75
CA ILE A 92 -1.18 5.61 10.85
C ILE A 92 -1.51 6.28 12.17
N LEU A 93 -2.23 5.56 13.03
CA LEU A 93 -2.58 5.98 14.38
C LEU A 93 -1.78 5.14 15.38
N TYR A 94 -1.06 5.79 16.29
CA TYR A 94 -0.26 5.12 17.31
C TYR A 94 -1.00 5.00 18.63
N PHE A 95 -0.68 3.94 19.38
CA PHE A 95 -1.30 3.59 20.66
C PHE A 95 -0.27 3.42 21.75
N PRO A 96 -0.56 3.85 22.99
CA PRO A 96 0.24 3.45 24.14
C PRO A 96 0.22 1.94 24.34
N GLU A 97 1.16 1.43 25.15
CA GLU A 97 1.19 0.04 25.56
C GLU A 97 -0.14 -0.37 26.22
N GLY A 98 -0.64 -1.55 25.89
CA GLY A 98 -1.90 -2.09 26.45
C GLY A 98 -3.16 -1.28 26.18
N SER A 99 -3.09 -0.11 25.56
CA SER A 99 -4.22 0.81 25.33
C SER A 99 -4.92 0.56 24.00
N THR A 100 -6.22 0.85 23.97
CA THR A 100 -7.07 0.97 22.76
C THR A 100 -7.40 2.42 22.41
N SER A 101 -6.88 3.41 23.17
CA SER A 101 -6.97 4.84 22.85
C SER A 101 -5.74 5.30 22.08
N ILE A 102 -5.91 6.18 21.10
CA ILE A 102 -4.79 6.74 20.34
C ILE A 102 -3.94 7.67 21.20
N THR A 103 -2.67 7.85 20.82
CA THR A 103 -1.82 8.86 21.44
C THR A 103 -2.28 10.26 21.05
N ALA A 104 -2.00 11.28 21.89
CA ALA A 104 -2.26 12.67 21.57
C ALA A 104 -1.55 13.10 20.26
N ALA A 105 -0.36 12.58 20.00
CA ALA A 105 0.38 12.83 18.76
C ALA A 105 -0.34 12.32 17.50
N SER A 106 -1.25 11.37 17.63
CA SER A 106 -2.05 10.82 16.52
C SER A 106 -3.35 11.59 16.24
N GLU A 107 -3.74 12.54 17.10
CA GLU A 107 -4.98 13.30 16.90
C GLU A 107 -5.01 14.09 15.59
N PRO A 108 -3.95 14.81 15.18
CA PRO A 108 -3.96 15.50 13.88
C PRO A 108 -4.10 14.53 12.71
N THR A 109 -3.49 13.33 12.80
CA THR A 109 -3.63 12.28 11.77
C THR A 109 -5.04 11.74 11.71
N ARG A 110 -5.68 11.53 12.87
CA ARG A 110 -7.10 11.18 12.96
C ARG A 110 -7.96 12.23 12.23
N ASP A 111 -7.75 13.50 12.52
CA ASP A 111 -8.56 14.58 11.94
C ASP A 111 -8.37 14.67 10.41
N ALA A 112 -7.13 14.51 9.93
CA ALA A 112 -6.82 14.44 8.50
C ALA A 112 -7.49 13.23 7.83
N MET A 113 -7.49 12.07 8.49
CA MET A 113 -8.17 10.86 8.03
C MET A 113 -9.68 11.11 7.85
N PHE A 114 -10.33 11.75 8.82
CA PHE A 114 -11.75 12.11 8.73
C PHE A 114 -12.04 13.07 7.59
N ALA A 115 -11.22 14.09 7.44
CA ALA A 115 -11.34 15.05 6.35
C ALA A 115 -11.26 14.35 4.99
N GLU A 116 -10.35 13.40 4.84
CA GLU A 116 -10.18 12.62 3.61
C GLU A 116 -11.38 11.69 3.32
N ILE A 117 -11.87 10.98 4.34
CA ILE A 117 -13.05 10.12 4.20
C ILE A 117 -14.27 10.96 3.79
N LYS A 118 -14.47 12.11 4.44
CA LYS A 118 -15.55 13.04 4.10
C LYS A 118 -15.41 13.61 2.69
N ARG A 119 -14.19 13.93 2.27
CA ARG A 119 -13.89 14.45 0.93
C ARG A 119 -14.24 13.43 -0.15
N ARG A 120 -13.93 12.14 0.05
CA ARG A 120 -14.25 11.06 -0.91
C ARG A 120 -15.73 10.75 -0.97
N GLY A 121 -16.48 10.98 0.10
CA GLY A 121 -17.93 10.88 0.13
C GLY A 121 -18.47 9.46 0.00
N ALA A 122 -19.59 9.32 -0.70
CA ALA A 122 -20.26 8.03 -0.89
C ALA A 122 -19.43 7.08 -1.77
N GLY A 123 -19.37 5.81 -1.36
CA GLY A 123 -18.61 4.77 -2.08
C GLY A 123 -17.19 4.56 -1.58
N VAL A 124 -16.74 5.33 -0.58
CA VAL A 124 -15.46 5.10 0.06
C VAL A 124 -15.42 3.73 0.74
N ALA A 125 -14.31 3.01 0.59
CA ALA A 125 -14.03 1.78 1.33
C ALA A 125 -12.88 2.02 2.31
N VAL A 126 -13.04 1.58 3.56
CA VAL A 126 -12.06 1.77 4.62
C VAL A 126 -11.61 0.42 5.16
N GLN A 127 -10.31 0.16 5.07
CA GLN A 127 -9.66 -1.01 5.66
C GLN A 127 -8.84 -0.57 6.87
N ILE A 128 -9.02 -1.24 8.00
CA ILE A 128 -8.40 -0.91 9.27
C ILE A 128 -7.61 -2.12 9.75
N GLU A 129 -6.30 -1.99 9.89
CA GLU A 129 -5.40 -3.06 10.34
C GLU A 129 -4.70 -2.66 11.64
N GLY A 130 -4.91 -3.44 12.70
CA GLY A 130 -4.26 -3.25 13.98
C GLY A 130 -2.98 -4.07 14.09
N HIS A 131 -1.98 -3.50 14.77
CA HIS A 131 -0.66 -4.10 15.01
C HIS A 131 -0.23 -3.93 16.46
N THR A 132 0.67 -4.80 16.91
CA THR A 132 1.37 -4.70 18.19
C THR A 132 2.88 -4.78 17.97
N ASP A 133 3.64 -4.40 18.98
CA ASP A 133 5.02 -4.86 19.12
C ASP A 133 5.04 -6.35 19.51
N ARG A 134 6.22 -6.88 19.83
CA ARG A 134 6.44 -8.29 20.15
C ARG A 134 6.53 -8.57 21.66
N VAL A 135 5.98 -7.69 22.47
CA VAL A 135 5.93 -7.91 23.92
C VAL A 135 4.71 -8.77 24.25
N GLY A 136 4.92 -9.83 25.05
CA GLY A 136 3.86 -10.72 25.52
C GLY A 136 3.54 -11.88 24.57
N ASP A 137 2.37 -12.46 24.78
CA ASP A 137 1.89 -13.64 24.02
C ASP A 137 1.34 -13.25 22.64
N GLY A 138 1.66 -14.03 21.60
CA GLY A 138 1.26 -13.74 20.24
C GLY A 138 -0.26 -13.77 20.00
N ASP A 139 -1.01 -14.63 20.72
CA ASP A 139 -2.47 -14.70 20.60
C ASP A 139 -3.11 -13.50 21.31
N ASP A 140 -2.54 -13.05 22.44
CA ASP A 140 -2.95 -11.81 23.11
C ASP A 140 -2.69 -10.61 22.21
N ASN A 141 -1.54 -10.57 21.53
CA ASN A 141 -1.20 -9.56 20.56
C ASN A 141 -2.19 -9.49 19.38
N VAL A 142 -2.64 -10.65 18.88
CA VAL A 142 -3.71 -10.70 17.86
C VAL A 142 -5.01 -10.12 18.40
N ARG A 143 -5.42 -10.49 19.63
CA ARG A 143 -6.64 -9.95 20.28
C ARG A 143 -6.55 -8.44 20.50
N LEU A 144 -5.43 -7.96 21.05
CA LEU A 144 -5.22 -6.53 21.30
C LEU A 144 -5.22 -5.71 20.00
N SER A 145 -4.54 -6.21 18.98
CA SER A 145 -4.52 -5.53 17.66
C SER A 145 -5.91 -5.45 17.02
N LYS A 146 -6.71 -6.51 17.16
CA LYS A 146 -8.11 -6.51 16.71
C LYS A 146 -8.95 -5.50 17.49
N SER A 147 -8.82 -5.46 18.82
CA SER A 147 -9.53 -4.49 19.66
C SER A 147 -9.16 -3.03 19.31
N ARG A 148 -7.90 -2.75 19.00
CA ARG A 148 -7.47 -1.42 18.51
C ARG A 148 -8.10 -1.08 17.17
N ALA A 149 -8.13 -2.02 16.23
CA ALA A 149 -8.78 -1.81 14.94
C ALA A 149 -10.30 -1.58 15.08
N ASP A 150 -10.95 -2.30 15.99
CA ASP A 150 -12.38 -2.11 16.27
C ASP A 150 -12.65 -0.76 16.95
N ALA A 151 -11.81 -0.33 17.90
CA ALA A 151 -11.93 0.99 18.52
C ALA A 151 -11.76 2.11 17.47
N ALA A 152 -10.82 1.97 16.54
CA ALA A 152 -10.69 2.91 15.42
C ALA A 152 -11.93 2.92 14.51
N ARG A 153 -12.54 1.75 14.25
CA ARG A 153 -13.80 1.65 13.52
C ARG A 153 -14.96 2.33 14.25
N GLU A 154 -15.09 2.08 15.55
CA GLU A 154 -16.15 2.71 16.36
C GLU A 154 -16.03 4.23 16.36
N MET A 155 -14.80 4.75 16.44
CA MET A 155 -14.52 6.18 16.31
C MET A 155 -15.02 6.72 14.97
N LEU A 156 -14.74 6.02 13.85
CA LEU A 156 -15.20 6.39 12.51
C LEU A 156 -16.72 6.37 12.39
N VAL A 157 -17.36 5.31 12.91
CA VAL A 157 -18.81 5.16 12.90
C VAL A 157 -19.48 6.25 13.76
N GLY A 158 -18.90 6.57 14.91
CA GLY A 158 -19.39 7.66 15.79
C GLY A 158 -19.37 9.04 15.11
N LEU A 159 -18.56 9.19 14.08
CA LEU A 159 -18.48 10.41 13.26
C LEU A 159 -19.30 10.33 11.96
N GLY A 160 -20.13 9.30 11.83
CA GLY A 160 -21.12 9.18 10.76
C GLY A 160 -20.70 8.30 9.59
N LEU A 161 -19.59 7.54 9.71
CA LEU A 161 -19.21 6.58 8.68
C LEU A 161 -20.13 5.35 8.74
N ASP A 162 -20.60 4.88 7.59
CA ASP A 162 -21.37 3.63 7.52
C ASP A 162 -20.48 2.44 7.95
N SER A 163 -20.98 1.67 8.91
CA SER A 163 -20.28 0.49 9.43
C SER A 163 -20.03 -0.59 8.36
N ASN A 164 -20.83 -0.65 7.31
CA ASN A 164 -20.73 -1.65 6.25
C ASN A 164 -19.56 -1.41 5.29
N ILE A 165 -19.03 -0.19 5.21
CA ILE A 165 -17.89 0.14 4.35
C ILE A 165 -16.55 -0.04 5.06
N THR A 166 -16.53 -0.50 6.31
CA THR A 166 -15.33 -0.69 7.12
C THR A 166 -15.04 -2.16 7.36
N ARG A 167 -13.79 -2.54 7.13
CA ARG A 167 -13.26 -3.86 7.47
C ARG A 167 -12.12 -3.73 8.47
N THR A 168 -12.19 -4.48 9.57
CA THR A 168 -11.15 -4.50 10.60
C THR A 168 -10.42 -5.84 10.65
N VAL A 169 -9.08 -5.78 10.78
CA VAL A 169 -8.20 -6.96 10.89
C VAL A 169 -7.20 -6.73 12.02
N GLY A 170 -7.01 -7.71 12.90
CA GLY A 170 -5.90 -7.76 13.85
C GLY A 170 -4.75 -8.56 13.26
N ARG A 171 -3.58 -7.95 13.11
CA ARG A 171 -2.35 -8.59 12.63
C ARG A 171 -1.45 -9.07 13.77
N GLY A 172 -1.67 -8.55 14.98
CA GLY A 172 -0.73 -8.76 16.08
C GLY A 172 0.66 -8.25 15.73
N GLU A 173 1.66 -9.00 16.10
CA GLU A 173 3.08 -8.74 15.86
C GLU A 173 3.60 -9.24 14.49
N ARG A 174 2.74 -9.90 13.69
CA ARG A 174 3.15 -10.62 12.47
C ARG A 174 3.50 -9.72 11.29
N ALA A 175 3.19 -8.45 11.36
CA ALA A 175 3.44 -7.49 10.30
C ALA A 175 4.08 -6.21 10.87
N PRO A 176 5.38 -6.27 11.25
CA PRO A 176 6.09 -5.10 11.73
C PRO A 176 6.21 -4.03 10.64
N LEU A 177 6.31 -2.78 11.06
CA LEU A 177 6.60 -1.68 10.14
C LEU A 177 7.97 -1.92 9.47
N PRO A 178 8.15 -1.62 8.19
CA PRO A 178 9.44 -1.77 7.52
C PRO A 178 10.57 -1.05 8.27
N GLY A 179 11.62 -1.79 8.59
CA GLY A 179 12.74 -1.29 9.41
C GLY A 179 12.55 -1.44 10.93
N HIS A 180 11.38 -1.90 11.39
CA HIS A 180 11.02 -2.07 12.81
C HIS A 180 10.76 -3.53 13.20
N ALA A 181 11.39 -4.48 12.51
CA ALA A 181 11.37 -5.88 12.93
C ALA A 181 12.27 -6.05 14.19
N THR A 182 11.66 -6.50 15.28
CA THR A 182 12.34 -6.73 16.56
C THR A 182 12.41 -8.22 16.91
N ALA A 183 13.24 -8.59 17.86
CA ALA A 183 13.20 -9.92 18.48
C ALA A 183 11.96 -10.07 19.38
N ASP A 184 11.67 -11.31 19.82
CA ASP A 184 10.59 -11.60 20.74
C ASP A 184 10.76 -10.83 22.06
N ASN A 185 9.67 -10.39 22.65
CA ASN A 185 9.61 -9.59 23.89
C ASN A 185 10.38 -8.26 23.84
N MET A 186 10.61 -7.72 22.66
CA MET A 186 11.17 -6.38 22.51
C MET A 186 10.06 -5.36 22.19
N GLU A 187 10.08 -4.28 22.97
CA GLU A 187 9.20 -3.14 22.73
C GLU A 187 9.59 -2.38 21.45
N ASP A 188 8.60 -2.00 20.68
CA ASP A 188 8.75 -1.02 19.60
C ASP A 188 7.47 -0.18 19.47
N PRO A 189 7.48 1.07 19.97
CA PRO A 189 6.32 1.95 19.87
C PRO A 189 5.79 2.16 18.45
N ALA A 190 6.64 2.06 17.41
CA ALA A 190 6.25 2.20 16.03
C ALA A 190 5.35 1.04 15.54
N ASN A 191 5.47 -0.13 16.18
CA ASN A 191 4.64 -1.28 15.89
C ASN A 191 3.28 -1.25 16.62
N ARG A 192 3.12 -0.46 17.68
CA ARG A 192 1.84 -0.27 18.39
C ARG A 192 0.95 0.71 17.63
N ARG A 193 0.42 0.29 16.49
CA ARG A 193 -0.27 1.15 15.55
C ARG A 193 -1.53 0.53 14.97
N VAL A 194 -2.38 1.37 14.43
CA VAL A 194 -3.46 1.00 13.50
C VAL A 194 -3.20 1.72 12.17
N GLU A 195 -3.22 0.97 11.10
CA GLU A 195 -3.16 1.49 9.73
C GLU A 195 -4.57 1.56 9.17
N VAL A 196 -4.94 2.72 8.64
CA VAL A 196 -6.23 2.96 8.00
C VAL A 196 -5.99 3.29 6.54
N VAL A 197 -6.54 2.47 5.65
CA VAL A 197 -6.44 2.64 4.19
C VAL A 197 -7.81 3.03 3.67
N VAL A 198 -7.88 4.20 3.05
CA VAL A 198 -9.08 4.82 2.48
C VAL A 198 -9.00 4.73 0.96
N ARG A 199 -9.98 4.08 0.32
CA ARG A 199 -10.06 3.86 -1.13
C ARG A 199 -11.34 4.39 -1.71
#